data_ece388195b727022f1edadac6660de45
#
_entry.id   ece388195b727022f1edadac6660de45
#
_cell.length_a   1.000
_cell.length_b   1.000
_cell.length_c   1.000
_cell.angle_alpha   90.00
_cell.angle_beta   90.00
_cell.angle_gamma   90.00
#
_symmetry.space_group_name_H-M   'P 1'
#
loop_
_entity.id
_entity.type
_entity.pdbx_description
1 polymer ?
#
loop_
_entity_poly.entity_id
_entity_poly.type
_entity_poly.pdbx_seq_one_letter_code
_entity_poly.pdbx_strand_id
1 'polypeptide(L)'
;NKSNIYTPEVFWKQMEECKAADYSNILYIRMLWKDLEPEEGKYAWIYNERYKWYIQKAKDKGLKLAFRVFFHGVDGVPSYVYEAGATESPIDDEGKTQPYYDNPVFLEKLDKFIEAFAKEYDNPDEVDYIDAYGLGRWGEGHGLVLEKQDNLESVIRQITESYARHFKKVLTVMNLSQSDYRFSKPLV
;
A
#
# COMPACT_ATOMS: atom_id res chain seq x y z
N ASN A 1 24.66 6.60 11.52
CA ASN A 1 25.31 5.96 10.40
C ASN A 1 24.96 4.50 10.25
N LYS A 2 23.80 4.13 9.81
CA LYS A 2 23.56 2.77 9.30
C LYS A 2 22.27 2.81 8.49
N SER A 3 22.36 3.36 7.32
CA SER A 3 21.45 2.98 6.25
C SER A 3 21.82 1.57 5.81
N ASN A 4 21.44 0.56 6.56
CA ASN A 4 21.19 -0.74 5.95
C ASN A 4 19.92 -0.60 5.10
N ILE A 5 20.08 0.17 4.06
CA ILE A 5 19.06 0.31 3.06
C ILE A 5 19.05 -1.02 2.34
N TYR A 6 18.06 -1.83 2.60
CA TYR A 6 17.72 -2.96 1.76
C TYR A 6 17.36 -2.43 0.39
N THR A 7 18.38 -2.28 -0.43
CA THR A 7 18.16 -1.91 -1.82
C THR A 7 17.65 -3.13 -2.58
N PRO A 8 16.89 -2.95 -3.66
CA PRO A 8 16.48 -4.06 -4.51
C PRO A 8 17.62 -5.00 -4.92
N GLU A 9 18.82 -4.46 -5.15
CA GLU A 9 20.00 -5.25 -5.51
C GLU A 9 20.50 -6.10 -4.35
N VAL A 10 20.54 -5.54 -3.14
CA VAL A 10 20.93 -6.28 -1.92
C VAL A 10 19.89 -7.37 -1.62
N PHE A 11 18.60 -7.04 -1.74
CA PHE A 11 17.53 -8.01 -1.56
C PHE A 11 17.68 -9.20 -2.50
N TRP A 12 17.79 -8.96 -3.80
CA TRP A 12 17.90 -10.05 -4.78
C TRP A 12 19.19 -10.86 -4.62
N LYS A 13 20.30 -10.22 -4.27
CA LYS A 13 21.54 -10.92 -3.95
C LYS A 13 21.35 -11.88 -2.76
N GLN A 14 20.71 -11.42 -1.69
CA GLN A 14 20.42 -12.28 -0.53
C GLN A 14 19.47 -13.41 -0.87
N MET A 15 18.41 -13.13 -1.65
CA MET A 15 17.48 -14.16 -2.15
C MET A 15 18.17 -15.26 -2.94
N GLU A 16 19.16 -14.90 -3.76
CA GLU A 16 19.96 -15.84 -4.54
C GLU A 16 20.93 -16.64 -3.66
N GLU A 17 21.61 -15.99 -2.72
CA GLU A 17 22.54 -16.64 -1.80
C GLU A 17 21.85 -17.67 -0.89
N CYS A 18 20.67 -17.38 -0.37
CA CYS A 18 19.91 -18.29 0.50
C CYS A 18 18.94 -19.21 -0.28
N LYS A 19 18.86 -19.11 -1.59
CA LYS A 19 17.95 -19.86 -2.46
C LYS A 19 16.47 -19.76 -2.05
N ALA A 20 16.07 -18.63 -1.47
CA ALA A 20 14.72 -18.46 -0.94
C ALA A 20 13.64 -18.60 -2.03
N ALA A 21 13.93 -18.20 -3.27
CA ALA A 21 13.00 -18.34 -4.38
C ALA A 21 12.70 -19.81 -4.74
N ASP A 22 13.58 -20.76 -4.39
CA ASP A 22 13.37 -22.20 -4.64
C ASP A 22 12.26 -22.77 -3.74
N TYR A 23 11.94 -22.05 -2.64
CA TYR A 23 10.96 -22.48 -1.63
C TYR A 23 9.75 -21.54 -1.51
N SER A 24 9.69 -20.51 -2.37
CA SER A 24 8.65 -19.48 -2.34
C SER A 24 7.99 -19.37 -3.69
N ASN A 25 6.70 -19.13 -3.70
CA ASN A 25 5.92 -18.88 -4.92
C ASN A 25 5.35 -17.45 -4.99
N ILE A 26 5.51 -16.68 -3.92
CA ILE A 26 5.01 -15.31 -3.81
C ILE A 26 6.12 -14.40 -3.27
N LEU A 27 6.26 -13.23 -3.89
CA LEU A 27 6.99 -12.09 -3.33
C LEU A 27 6.00 -11.10 -2.73
N TYR A 28 5.98 -11.00 -1.39
CA TYR A 28 5.16 -10.01 -0.69
C TYR A 28 5.89 -8.68 -0.58
N ILE A 29 5.31 -7.63 -1.14
CA ILE A 29 5.89 -6.30 -1.27
C ILE A 29 5.10 -5.31 -0.42
N ARG A 30 5.76 -4.68 0.55
CA ARG A 30 5.21 -3.58 1.35
C ARG A 30 5.87 -2.29 0.90
N MET A 31 5.06 -1.34 0.46
CA MET A 31 5.56 -0.04 -0.04
C MET A 31 4.72 1.11 0.46
N LEU A 32 5.36 2.25 0.62
CA LEU A 32 4.66 3.50 0.88
C LEU A 32 4.00 4.00 -0.41
N TRP A 33 2.84 4.61 -0.29
CA TRP A 33 2.17 5.25 -1.42
C TRP A 33 3.10 6.27 -2.11
N LYS A 34 3.80 7.11 -1.34
CA LYS A 34 4.78 8.08 -1.87
C LYS A 34 5.83 7.45 -2.78
N ASP A 35 6.28 6.24 -2.47
CA ASP A 35 7.30 5.56 -3.29
C ASP A 35 6.72 5.05 -4.62
N LEU A 36 5.42 4.77 -4.65
CA LEU A 36 4.71 4.30 -5.84
C LEU A 36 4.18 5.45 -6.71
N GLU A 37 3.85 6.59 -6.11
CA GLU A 37 3.36 7.79 -6.80
C GLU A 37 3.95 9.05 -6.15
N PRO A 38 5.23 9.37 -6.38
CA PRO A 38 5.87 10.53 -5.75
C PRO A 38 5.29 11.88 -6.19
N GLU A 39 4.76 11.95 -7.40
CA GLU A 39 4.03 13.09 -7.96
C GLU A 39 2.73 12.59 -8.58
N GLU A 40 1.66 13.37 -8.56
CA GLU A 40 0.33 12.96 -9.06
C GLU A 40 0.42 12.43 -10.50
N GLY A 41 -0.01 11.20 -10.72
CA GLY A 41 0.02 10.53 -12.02
C GLY A 41 1.40 10.01 -12.45
N LYS A 42 2.44 10.17 -11.64
CA LYS A 42 3.78 9.63 -11.95
C LYS A 42 4.04 8.34 -11.17
N TYR A 43 3.65 7.25 -11.76
CA TYR A 43 3.70 5.94 -11.11
C TYR A 43 5.04 5.25 -11.28
N ALA A 44 5.54 4.63 -10.20
CA ALA A 44 6.83 3.94 -10.16
C ALA A 44 6.92 2.82 -11.22
N TRP A 45 5.85 2.09 -11.47
CA TRP A 45 5.80 1.03 -12.48
C TRP A 45 5.93 1.54 -13.93
N ILE A 46 5.76 2.84 -14.16
CA ILE A 46 5.99 3.45 -15.47
C ILE A 46 7.37 4.10 -15.55
N TYR A 47 7.75 4.89 -14.55
CA TYR A 47 8.88 5.82 -14.64
C TYR A 47 10.11 5.44 -13.82
N ASN A 48 10.00 4.48 -12.87
CA ASN A 48 11.10 4.09 -12.02
C ASN A 48 11.74 2.78 -12.51
N GLU A 49 12.85 2.88 -13.25
CA GLU A 49 13.54 1.72 -13.81
C GLU A 49 14.01 0.72 -12.75
N ARG A 50 14.38 1.20 -11.57
CA ARG A 50 14.78 0.34 -10.45
C ARG A 50 13.62 -0.46 -9.88
N TYR A 51 12.44 0.15 -9.77
CA TYR A 51 11.22 -0.53 -9.37
C TYR A 51 10.83 -1.59 -10.42
N LYS A 52 10.82 -1.21 -11.70
CA LYS A 52 10.52 -2.14 -12.80
C LYS A 52 11.46 -3.34 -12.82
N TRP A 53 12.76 -3.08 -12.65
CA TRP A 53 13.75 -4.13 -12.54
C TRP A 53 13.50 -5.05 -11.34
N TYR A 54 13.14 -4.49 -10.18
CA TYR A 54 12.83 -5.26 -8.97
C TYR A 54 11.66 -6.22 -9.19
N ILE A 55 10.58 -5.73 -9.79
CA ILE A 55 9.38 -6.50 -10.14
C ILE A 55 9.69 -7.57 -11.20
N GLN A 56 10.44 -7.19 -12.25
CA GLN A 56 10.80 -8.12 -13.31
C GLN A 56 11.63 -9.31 -12.77
N LYS A 57 12.55 -9.04 -11.86
CA LYS A 57 13.32 -10.11 -11.19
C LYS A 57 12.45 -11.14 -10.47
N ALA A 58 11.34 -10.72 -9.86
CA ALA A 58 10.39 -11.64 -9.24
C ALA A 58 9.71 -12.53 -10.30
N LYS A 59 9.25 -11.90 -11.39
CA LYS A 59 8.62 -12.61 -12.51
C LYS A 59 9.58 -13.60 -13.18
N ASP A 60 10.84 -13.23 -13.40
CA ASP A 60 11.89 -14.08 -13.97
C ASP A 60 12.15 -15.33 -13.09
N LYS A 61 11.90 -15.24 -11.80
CA LYS A 61 12.01 -16.36 -10.85
C LYS A 61 10.70 -17.16 -10.68
N GLY A 62 9.67 -16.83 -11.45
CA GLY A 62 8.36 -17.49 -11.36
C GLY A 62 7.57 -17.14 -10.11
N LEU A 63 7.92 -16.07 -9.41
CA LEU A 63 7.18 -15.62 -8.24
C LEU A 63 5.98 -14.75 -8.65
N LYS A 64 4.81 -15.03 -8.09
CA LYS A 64 3.70 -14.08 -8.10
C LYS A 64 3.97 -12.94 -7.12
N LEU A 65 3.35 -11.82 -7.36
CA LEU A 65 3.44 -10.63 -6.50
C LEU A 65 2.27 -10.61 -5.52
N ALA A 66 2.50 -10.08 -4.33
CA ALA A 66 1.45 -9.67 -3.42
C ALA A 66 1.81 -8.31 -2.85
N PHE A 67 0.84 -7.42 -2.68
CA PHE A 67 1.13 -6.04 -2.32
C PHE A 67 0.37 -5.58 -1.08
N ARG A 68 1.07 -4.79 -0.26
CA ARG A 68 0.48 -3.87 0.70
C ARG A 68 1.01 -2.47 0.44
N VAL A 69 0.13 -1.55 0.09
CA VAL A 69 0.43 -0.13 0.06
C VAL A 69 -0.04 0.49 1.38
N PHE A 70 0.82 1.27 2.03
CA PHE A 70 0.49 1.88 3.33
C PHE A 70 0.91 3.35 3.40
N PHE A 71 0.34 4.08 4.35
CA PHE A 71 0.31 5.54 4.37
C PHE A 71 0.92 6.15 5.65
N HIS A 72 1.48 5.34 6.52
CA HIS A 72 1.96 5.78 7.83
C HIS A 72 3.31 6.51 7.77
N GLY A 73 3.41 7.61 8.52
CA GLY A 73 4.63 8.42 8.66
C GLY A 73 4.70 9.59 7.68
N VAL A 74 5.56 10.54 7.97
CA VAL A 74 5.79 11.76 7.18
C VAL A 74 6.01 11.48 5.70
N ASP A 75 6.60 10.33 5.41
CA ASP A 75 6.89 9.90 4.05
C ASP A 75 5.90 8.84 3.53
N GLY A 76 4.82 8.55 4.25
CA GLY A 76 3.86 7.52 3.85
C GLY A 76 2.93 7.96 2.72
N VAL A 77 2.63 9.26 2.66
CA VAL A 77 1.72 9.88 1.69
C VAL A 77 2.49 10.85 0.81
N PRO A 78 2.21 10.91 -0.50
CA PRO A 78 2.83 11.90 -1.39
C PRO A 78 2.52 13.34 -0.98
N SER A 79 3.48 14.27 -1.17
CA SER A 79 3.32 15.68 -0.79
C SER A 79 2.16 16.36 -1.50
N TYR A 80 1.91 16.00 -2.77
CA TYR A 80 0.81 16.60 -3.54
C TYR A 80 -0.57 16.39 -2.91
N VAL A 81 -0.74 15.35 -2.09
CA VAL A 81 -2.00 15.07 -1.38
C VAL A 81 -2.26 16.15 -0.31
N TYR A 82 -1.21 16.53 0.42
CA TYR A 82 -1.29 17.61 1.41
C TYR A 82 -1.39 18.97 0.75
N GLU A 83 -0.65 19.19 -0.33
CA GLU A 83 -0.73 20.42 -1.15
C GLU A 83 -2.14 20.62 -1.73
N ALA A 84 -2.86 19.54 -2.01
CA ALA A 84 -4.26 19.57 -2.45
C ALA A 84 -5.26 19.85 -1.32
N GLY A 85 -4.82 19.85 -0.04
CA GLY A 85 -5.65 20.22 1.11
C GLY A 85 -5.94 19.09 2.10
N ALA A 86 -5.30 17.93 1.98
CA ALA A 86 -5.36 16.92 3.04
C ALA A 86 -4.64 17.46 4.29
N THR A 87 -5.16 17.11 5.45
CA THR A 87 -4.62 17.55 6.74
C THR A 87 -3.84 16.45 7.43
N GLU A 88 -2.78 16.83 8.13
CA GLU A 88 -1.95 15.92 8.93
C GLU A 88 -2.40 15.91 10.39
N SER A 89 -2.26 14.75 11.01
CA SER A 89 -2.39 14.60 12.45
C SER A 89 -1.24 15.27 13.22
N PRO A 90 -1.38 15.53 14.51
CA PRO A 90 -0.24 15.80 15.38
C PRO A 90 0.78 14.65 15.32
N ILE A 91 2.03 14.98 15.65
CA ILE A 91 3.13 14.02 15.76
C ILE A 91 2.81 12.99 16.84
N ASP A 92 2.93 11.71 16.51
CA ASP A 92 2.69 10.61 17.42
C ASP A 92 3.92 10.30 18.32
N ASP A 93 3.82 9.27 19.14
CA ASP A 93 4.88 8.82 20.05
C ASP A 93 6.12 8.22 19.34
N GLU A 94 5.99 7.92 18.05
CA GLU A 94 7.11 7.52 17.17
C GLU A 94 7.74 8.71 16.42
N GLY A 95 7.29 9.91 16.66
CA GLY A 95 7.76 11.12 15.98
C GLY A 95 7.25 11.26 14.54
N LYS A 96 6.10 10.66 14.24
CA LYS A 96 5.51 10.61 12.89
C LYS A 96 4.14 11.24 12.85
N THR A 97 3.78 11.77 11.68
CA THR A 97 2.42 12.20 11.37
C THR A 97 1.72 11.17 10.50
N GLN A 98 0.40 11.28 10.39
CA GLN A 98 -0.43 10.52 9.47
C GLN A 98 -1.42 11.48 8.81
N PRO A 99 -1.98 11.18 7.64
CA PRO A 99 -3.14 11.94 7.19
C PRO A 99 -4.31 11.66 8.14
N TYR A 100 -5.20 12.63 8.31
CA TYR A 100 -6.50 12.28 8.84
C TYR A 100 -7.24 11.44 7.80
N TYR A 101 -7.49 10.17 8.13
CA TYR A 101 -8.02 9.20 7.18
C TYR A 101 -9.45 9.49 6.72
N ASP A 102 -10.19 10.31 7.46
CA ASP A 102 -11.51 10.81 7.08
C ASP A 102 -11.48 12.14 6.31
N ASN A 103 -10.30 12.64 5.97
CA ASN A 103 -10.18 13.83 5.13
C ASN A 103 -10.62 13.51 3.69
N PRO A 104 -11.58 14.27 3.12
CA PRO A 104 -12.15 13.96 1.81
C PRO A 104 -11.14 14.07 0.66
N VAL A 105 -10.15 14.98 0.77
CA VAL A 105 -9.09 15.10 -0.25
C VAL A 105 -8.18 13.88 -0.23
N PHE A 106 -7.80 13.40 0.96
CA PHE A 106 -7.03 12.16 1.10
C PHE A 106 -7.76 10.98 0.45
N LEU A 107 -9.04 10.79 0.77
CA LEU A 107 -9.85 9.69 0.23
C LEU A 107 -10.03 9.76 -1.29
N GLU A 108 -10.23 10.96 -1.84
CA GLU A 108 -10.33 11.16 -3.30
C GLU A 108 -9.03 10.82 -4.02
N LYS A 109 -7.89 11.32 -3.49
CA LYS A 109 -6.59 11.05 -4.11
C LYS A 109 -6.20 9.58 -3.99
N LEU A 110 -6.50 8.95 -2.85
CA LEU A 110 -6.26 7.53 -2.65
C LEU A 110 -7.11 6.68 -3.61
N ASP A 111 -8.37 7.02 -3.83
CA ASP A 111 -9.21 6.30 -4.79
C ASP A 111 -8.64 6.34 -6.22
N LYS A 112 -8.15 7.50 -6.66
CA LYS A 112 -7.49 7.64 -7.97
C LYS A 112 -6.21 6.82 -8.07
N PHE A 113 -5.42 6.78 -6.99
CA PHE A 113 -4.24 5.93 -6.93
C PHE A 113 -4.62 4.44 -7.02
N ILE A 114 -5.62 3.99 -6.25
CA ILE A 114 -6.10 2.60 -6.28
C ILE A 114 -6.60 2.23 -7.67
N GLU A 115 -7.32 3.13 -8.36
CA GLU A 115 -7.75 2.91 -9.75
C GLU A 115 -6.56 2.69 -10.68
N ALA A 116 -5.54 3.54 -10.60
CA ALA A 116 -4.34 3.41 -11.43
C ALA A 116 -3.54 2.14 -11.09
N PHE A 117 -3.46 1.82 -9.80
CA PHE A 117 -2.79 0.61 -9.31
C PHE A 117 -3.49 -0.65 -9.80
N ALA A 118 -4.81 -0.67 -9.80
CA ALA A 118 -5.58 -1.79 -10.34
C ALA A 118 -5.44 -1.93 -11.86
N LYS A 119 -5.36 -0.83 -12.60
CA LYS A 119 -5.10 -0.90 -14.06
C LYS A 119 -3.78 -1.61 -14.39
N GLU A 120 -2.78 -1.52 -13.53
CA GLU A 120 -1.50 -2.20 -13.69
C GLU A 120 -1.51 -3.62 -13.15
N TYR A 121 -2.09 -3.82 -11.95
CA TYR A 121 -1.89 -5.04 -11.16
C TYR A 121 -3.11 -5.95 -11.02
N ASP A 122 -4.26 -5.66 -11.65
CA ASP A 122 -5.42 -6.56 -11.63
C ASP A 122 -5.27 -7.73 -12.63
N ASN A 123 -4.12 -8.40 -12.54
CA ASN A 123 -3.77 -9.57 -13.35
C ASN A 123 -3.45 -10.78 -12.44
N PRO A 124 -4.35 -11.76 -12.31
CA PRO A 124 -4.16 -12.92 -11.43
C PRO A 124 -3.05 -13.89 -11.89
N ASP A 125 -2.57 -13.75 -13.11
CA ASP A 125 -1.43 -14.55 -13.57
C ASP A 125 -0.11 -14.05 -12.96
N GLU A 126 -0.03 -12.77 -12.62
CA GLU A 126 1.16 -12.12 -12.06
C GLU A 126 1.03 -11.77 -10.58
N VAL A 127 -0.19 -11.45 -10.12
CA VAL A 127 -0.48 -11.00 -8.76
C VAL A 127 -1.39 -12.00 -8.06
N ASP A 128 -0.98 -12.45 -6.89
CA ASP A 128 -1.72 -13.43 -6.09
C ASP A 128 -2.82 -12.74 -5.28
N TYR A 129 -2.46 -11.68 -4.55
CA TYR A 129 -3.42 -10.88 -3.79
C TYR A 129 -2.96 -9.43 -3.56
N ILE A 130 -3.93 -8.58 -3.27
CA ILE A 130 -3.73 -7.20 -2.79
C ILE A 130 -4.25 -7.11 -1.35
N ASP A 131 -3.41 -6.64 -0.43
CA ASP A 131 -3.85 -6.25 0.91
C ASP A 131 -4.58 -4.90 0.78
N ALA A 132 -5.90 -4.97 0.81
CA ALA A 132 -6.82 -3.90 0.45
C ALA A 132 -7.16 -2.98 1.64
N TYR A 133 -6.18 -2.64 2.44
CA TYR A 133 -6.41 -1.84 3.64
C TYR A 133 -5.43 -0.67 3.78
N GLY A 134 -4.18 -0.93 4.14
CA GLY A 134 -3.10 0.07 4.19
C GLY A 134 -3.20 1.12 5.30
N LEU A 135 -4.27 1.13 6.09
CA LEU A 135 -4.52 2.12 7.15
C LEU A 135 -3.72 1.85 8.42
N GLY A 136 -3.46 2.91 9.17
CA GLY A 136 -2.80 2.86 10.46
C GLY A 136 -1.31 2.56 10.37
N ARG A 137 -0.69 2.32 11.52
CA ARG A 137 0.74 2.05 11.61
C ARG A 137 1.10 0.82 10.75
N TRP A 138 2.04 1.00 9.86
CA TRP A 138 2.52 -0.01 8.91
C TRP A 138 1.42 -0.66 8.02
N GLY A 139 0.25 -0.02 7.94
CA GLY A 139 -0.90 -0.57 7.22
C GLY A 139 -1.57 -1.75 7.93
N GLU A 140 -1.47 -1.83 9.26
CA GLU A 140 -1.90 -2.98 10.06
C GLU A 140 -3.19 -2.73 10.86
N GLY A 141 -3.87 -1.61 10.62
CA GLY A 141 -5.17 -1.32 11.21
C GLY A 141 -5.13 -0.82 12.65
N HIS A 142 -3.98 -0.41 13.15
CA HIS A 142 -3.90 0.16 14.50
C HIS A 142 -3.33 1.59 14.48
N GLY A 143 -3.71 2.39 15.49
CA GLY A 143 -3.28 3.78 15.58
C GLY A 143 -3.85 4.67 14.47
N LEU A 144 -5.09 4.41 14.05
CA LEU A 144 -5.78 5.25 13.07
C LEU A 144 -6.08 6.63 13.65
N VAL A 145 -5.88 7.66 12.83
CA VAL A 145 -6.16 9.04 13.19
C VAL A 145 -7.29 9.58 12.31
N LEU A 146 -8.31 10.11 12.96
CA LEU A 146 -9.51 10.66 12.34
C LEU A 146 -9.79 12.04 12.94
N GLU A 147 -10.26 13.00 12.12
CA GLU A 147 -10.79 14.26 12.63
C GLU A 147 -12.04 14.02 13.49
N LYS A 148 -12.86 13.04 13.08
CA LYS A 148 -14.07 12.63 13.80
C LYS A 148 -14.08 11.12 13.99
N GLN A 149 -14.00 10.64 15.21
CA GLN A 149 -13.99 9.21 15.53
C GLN A 149 -15.22 8.46 15.01
N ASP A 150 -16.36 9.12 14.91
CA ASP A 150 -17.59 8.56 14.37
C ASP A 150 -17.48 8.19 12.87
N ASN A 151 -16.46 8.71 12.17
CA ASN A 151 -16.23 8.41 10.76
C ASN A 151 -15.49 7.08 10.53
N LEU A 152 -15.04 6.37 11.56
CA LEU A 152 -14.22 5.17 11.44
C LEU A 152 -14.82 4.13 10.50
N GLU A 153 -16.09 3.78 10.71
CA GLU A 153 -16.78 2.80 9.86
C GLU A 153 -16.85 3.28 8.40
N SER A 154 -17.19 4.54 8.19
CA SER A 154 -17.31 5.14 6.87
C SER A 154 -15.99 5.11 6.11
N VAL A 155 -14.87 5.43 6.79
CA VAL A 155 -13.53 5.43 6.18
C VAL A 155 -13.11 4.02 5.78
N ILE A 156 -13.23 3.06 6.69
CA ILE A 156 -12.89 1.67 6.40
C ILE A 156 -13.70 1.16 5.21
N ARG A 157 -15.00 1.43 5.20
CA ARG A 157 -15.90 1.05 4.12
C ARG A 157 -15.49 1.69 2.79
N GLN A 158 -15.25 3.01 2.75
CA GLN A 158 -14.87 3.71 1.53
C GLN A 158 -13.58 3.16 0.92
N ILE A 159 -12.57 2.89 1.74
CA ILE A 159 -11.28 2.37 1.25
C ILE A 159 -11.42 0.92 0.76
N THR A 160 -12.07 0.06 1.53
CA THR A 160 -12.27 -1.34 1.12
C THR A 160 -13.17 -1.46 -0.12
N GLU A 161 -14.20 -0.63 -0.23
CA GLU A 161 -15.04 -0.55 -1.42
C GLU A 161 -14.30 0.01 -2.64
N SER A 162 -13.34 0.94 -2.44
CA SER A 162 -12.48 1.43 -3.51
C SER A 162 -11.64 0.29 -4.10
N TYR A 163 -10.95 -0.47 -3.26
CA TYR A 163 -10.21 -1.65 -3.74
C TYR A 163 -11.14 -2.65 -4.45
N ALA A 164 -12.27 -3.00 -3.87
CA ALA A 164 -13.24 -3.93 -4.48
C ALA A 164 -13.86 -3.41 -5.78
N ARG A 165 -13.99 -2.08 -5.93
CA ARG A 165 -14.48 -1.45 -7.14
C ARG A 165 -13.47 -1.53 -8.29
N HIS A 166 -12.18 -1.41 -7.99
CA HIS A 166 -11.15 -1.32 -9.01
C HIS A 166 -10.48 -2.67 -9.29
N PHE A 167 -10.22 -3.51 -8.29
CA PHE A 167 -9.73 -4.88 -8.47
C PHE A 167 -10.90 -5.84 -8.70
N LYS A 168 -10.93 -6.49 -9.86
CA LYS A 168 -12.03 -7.38 -10.30
C LYS A 168 -11.61 -8.82 -10.47
N LYS A 169 -10.31 -9.07 -10.59
CA LYS A 169 -9.76 -10.39 -10.92
C LYS A 169 -8.82 -10.89 -9.82
N VAL A 170 -7.99 -10.01 -9.29
CA VAL A 170 -7.04 -10.34 -8.24
C VAL A 170 -7.76 -10.36 -6.89
N LEU A 171 -7.41 -11.35 -6.07
CA LEU A 171 -7.95 -11.48 -4.72
C LEU A 171 -7.57 -10.26 -3.88
N THR A 172 -8.57 -9.63 -3.28
CA THR A 172 -8.34 -8.62 -2.25
C THR A 172 -8.46 -9.26 -0.87
N VAL A 173 -7.47 -9.00 -0.02
CA VAL A 173 -7.44 -9.50 1.36
C VAL A 173 -7.39 -8.33 2.34
N MET A 174 -7.77 -8.57 3.58
CA MET A 174 -7.77 -7.57 4.62
C MET A 174 -7.21 -8.15 5.91
N ASN A 175 -6.38 -7.37 6.61
CA ASN A 175 -5.97 -7.72 7.95
C ASN A 175 -7.14 -7.49 8.92
N LEU A 176 -7.59 -8.53 9.60
CA LEU A 176 -8.66 -8.45 10.60
C LEU A 176 -8.09 -8.04 11.95
N SER A 177 -8.02 -6.75 12.24
CA SER A 177 -7.82 -6.29 13.61
C SER A 177 -9.15 -6.33 14.38
N GLN A 178 -9.08 -6.43 15.71
CA GLN A 178 -10.30 -6.53 16.55
C GLN A 178 -11.20 -5.28 16.44
N SER A 179 -10.64 -4.14 16.06
CA SER A 179 -11.38 -2.89 15.88
C SER A 179 -12.14 -2.80 14.55
N ASP A 180 -11.67 -3.50 13.53
CA ASP A 180 -12.07 -3.20 12.15
C ASP A 180 -12.96 -4.27 11.53
N TYR A 181 -12.88 -5.53 11.96
CA TYR A 181 -13.64 -6.63 11.34
C TYR A 181 -15.17 -6.44 11.39
N ARG A 182 -15.66 -5.67 12.36
CA ARG A 182 -17.10 -5.39 12.50
C ARG A 182 -17.65 -4.51 11.36
N PHE A 183 -16.79 -3.78 10.70
CA PHE A 183 -17.12 -2.81 9.66
C PHE A 183 -16.77 -3.28 8.24
N SER A 184 -15.86 -4.23 8.14
CA SER A 184 -15.58 -4.90 6.88
C SER A 184 -16.67 -5.93 6.61
N LYS A 185 -17.67 -5.57 5.79
CA LYS A 185 -18.50 -6.61 5.19
C LYS A 185 -17.62 -7.48 4.30
N PRO A 186 -17.81 -8.82 4.30
CA PRO A 186 -17.17 -9.64 3.30
C PRO A 186 -17.44 -9.04 1.92
N LEU A 187 -16.37 -8.78 1.19
CA LEU A 187 -16.45 -8.41 -0.22
C LEU A 187 -16.78 -9.72 -0.95
N VAL A 188 -18.07 -10.04 -1.03
CA VAL A 188 -18.61 -11.21 -1.76
C VAL A 188 -18.97 -10.77 -3.16
#